data_3b438c19f29cb292227e132885a45051
#
_entry.id   3b438c19f29cb292227e132885a45051
#
_cell.length_a   1.000
_cell.length_b   1.000
_cell.length_c   1.000
_cell.angle_alpha   90.00
_cell.angle_beta   90.00
_cell.angle_gamma   90.00
#
_symmetry.space_group_name_H-M   'P 1'
#
loop_
_entity.id
_entity.type
_entity.pdbx_description
1 polymer ?
#
loop_
_entity_poly.entity_id
_entity_poly.type
_entity_poly.pdbx_seq_one_letter_code
_entity_poly.pdbx_strand_id
1 'polypeptide(L)'
;MGMRLSPTALTAWASSVAIATIVLLACATGTDNGTADDEGGTVDQGDATRDVFVLPIGDSSMPVPDGAVLPPDDSSTSGGCTPKVVINELKTDGTTANDEMVELFNPSACPAPLANWEIKYESAAGGTGSAGHKFAAGDMIASQSYLVLTPAANNWTAGMAAASGQIGLLDDTGTLVDGVGYGTVTGGDYREKTAATGPASGGSIGRSPNGVDSDNNKNDFKTYATPSPGAANP
;
A
#
# COMPACT_ATOMS: atom_id res chain seq x y z
N MET A 1 -19.67 -37.41 55.67
CA MET A 1 -19.47 -36.05 55.13
C MET A 1 -19.43 -36.20 53.61
N GLY A 2 -20.60 -36.06 52.98
CA GLY A 2 -20.79 -36.40 51.55
C GLY A 2 -20.62 -35.18 50.68
N MET A 3 -19.70 -35.25 49.74
CA MET A 3 -19.46 -34.22 48.72
C MET A 3 -20.43 -34.42 47.57
N ARG A 4 -21.31 -33.45 47.30
CA ARG A 4 -22.18 -33.42 46.11
C ARG A 4 -21.44 -32.76 44.95
N LEU A 5 -21.30 -33.50 43.85
CA LEU A 5 -20.82 -32.96 42.55
C LEU A 5 -22.04 -32.42 41.80
N SER A 6 -21.95 -31.15 41.36
CA SER A 6 -22.93 -30.52 40.46
C SER A 6 -22.60 -30.87 38.99
N PRO A 7 -23.60 -31.13 38.14
CA PRO A 7 -23.37 -31.34 36.73
C PRO A 7 -23.23 -30.01 35.97
N THR A 8 -22.14 -29.85 35.23
CA THR A 8 -21.90 -28.78 34.27
C THR A 8 -22.77 -28.98 33.02
N ALA A 9 -23.57 -27.99 32.70
CA ALA A 9 -24.35 -27.93 31.47
C ALA A 9 -23.49 -27.72 30.26
N LEU A 10 -23.54 -28.66 29.30
CA LEU A 10 -22.95 -28.56 27.98
C LEU A 10 -23.89 -27.76 27.08
N THR A 11 -23.58 -26.51 26.76
CA THR A 11 -24.28 -25.73 25.73
C THR A 11 -23.67 -26.01 24.36
N ALA A 12 -24.44 -26.71 23.55
CA ALA A 12 -24.09 -26.92 22.12
C ALA A 12 -24.33 -25.64 21.32
N TRP A 13 -23.31 -25.17 20.65
CA TRP A 13 -23.40 -24.09 19.66
C TRP A 13 -23.75 -24.69 18.30
N ALA A 14 -24.93 -24.37 17.79
CA ALA A 14 -25.35 -24.71 16.45
C ALA A 14 -24.72 -23.70 15.47
N SER A 15 -23.84 -24.17 14.63
CA SER A 15 -23.27 -23.40 13.50
C SER A 15 -24.30 -23.29 12.38
N SER A 16 -24.84 -22.10 12.17
CA SER A 16 -25.66 -21.81 10.97
C SER A 16 -24.74 -21.51 9.80
N VAL A 17 -24.70 -22.43 8.85
CA VAL A 17 -24.04 -22.21 7.53
C VAL A 17 -24.99 -21.38 6.67
N ALA A 18 -24.67 -20.15 6.40
CA ALA A 18 -25.34 -19.32 5.41
C ALA A 18 -24.76 -19.62 4.02
N ILE A 19 -25.59 -20.20 3.15
CA ILE A 19 -25.25 -20.45 1.75
C ILE A 19 -25.44 -19.13 1.00
N ALA A 20 -24.37 -18.50 0.56
CA ALA A 20 -24.41 -17.34 -0.33
C ALA A 20 -24.67 -17.81 -1.76
N THR A 21 -25.82 -17.42 -2.31
CA THR A 21 -26.20 -17.67 -3.70
C THR A 21 -25.45 -16.69 -4.60
N ILE A 22 -24.54 -17.17 -5.42
CA ILE A 22 -23.85 -16.38 -6.46
C ILE A 22 -24.80 -16.22 -7.65
N VAL A 23 -25.23 -14.99 -7.92
CA VAL A 23 -25.95 -14.63 -9.14
C VAL A 23 -24.92 -14.31 -10.21
N LEU A 24 -24.75 -15.23 -11.16
CA LEU A 24 -23.97 -15.00 -12.39
C LEU A 24 -24.79 -14.15 -13.35
N LEU A 25 -24.38 -12.90 -13.55
CA LEU A 25 -24.92 -12.04 -14.60
C LEU A 25 -24.17 -12.35 -15.90
N ALA A 26 -24.84 -13.07 -16.81
CA ALA A 26 -24.34 -13.36 -18.16
C ALA A 26 -24.40 -12.08 -18.99
N CYS A 27 -23.25 -11.64 -19.49
CA CYS A 27 -23.16 -10.59 -20.50
C CYS A 27 -23.39 -11.23 -21.87
N ALA A 28 -24.47 -10.86 -22.54
CA ALA A 28 -24.80 -11.32 -23.90
C ALA A 28 -23.88 -10.62 -24.89
N THR A 29 -23.12 -11.39 -25.66
CA THR A 29 -22.41 -10.93 -26.85
C THR A 29 -23.39 -10.87 -28.02
N GLY A 30 -23.77 -9.66 -28.43
CA GLY A 30 -24.48 -9.44 -29.67
C GLY A 30 -23.52 -9.49 -30.85
N THR A 31 -23.68 -10.47 -31.71
CA THR A 31 -23.07 -10.51 -33.04
C THR A 31 -24.11 -9.92 -34.02
N ASP A 32 -23.84 -8.70 -34.46
CA ASP A 32 -24.58 -8.14 -35.59
C ASP A 32 -23.82 -8.40 -36.90
N ASN A 33 -24.42 -9.30 -37.70
CA ASN A 33 -24.13 -9.46 -39.11
C ASN A 33 -24.98 -8.45 -39.87
N GLY A 34 -24.40 -7.35 -40.33
CA GLY A 34 -25.03 -6.38 -41.22
C GLY A 34 -24.40 -6.47 -42.60
N THR A 35 -25.19 -6.97 -43.54
CA THR A 35 -24.95 -6.97 -44.99
C THR A 35 -24.85 -5.55 -45.55
N ALA A 36 -23.92 -5.40 -46.48
CA ALA A 36 -23.76 -4.20 -47.30
C ALA A 36 -24.95 -3.98 -48.20
N ASP A 37 -25.43 -2.72 -48.29
CA ASP A 37 -26.10 -2.17 -49.46
C ASP A 37 -25.61 -0.72 -49.67
N ASP A 38 -25.21 -0.51 -50.90
CA ASP A 38 -24.75 0.67 -51.60
C ASP A 38 -25.90 1.68 -51.75
N GLU A 39 -25.65 2.96 -51.59
CA GLU A 39 -26.21 4.07 -52.37
C GLU A 39 -25.81 5.43 -51.79
N GLY A 40 -25.30 6.22 -52.67
CA GLY A 40 -24.76 7.54 -52.64
C GLY A 40 -25.50 8.66 -51.92
N GLY A 41 -24.76 9.69 -51.59
CA GLY A 41 -25.35 10.99 -51.27
C GLY A 41 -24.54 11.92 -50.40
N THR A 42 -23.75 12.77 -51.05
CA THR A 42 -23.48 14.19 -50.72
C THR A 42 -22.87 14.58 -49.35
N VAL A 43 -21.72 15.18 -49.49
CA VAL A 43 -20.97 16.04 -48.59
C VAL A 43 -21.81 16.95 -47.69
N ASP A 44 -21.47 17.04 -46.42
CA ASP A 44 -21.44 18.32 -45.74
C ASP A 44 -20.25 18.38 -44.78
N GLN A 45 -19.70 19.57 -44.68
CA GLN A 45 -18.46 19.94 -44.01
C GLN A 45 -18.68 20.05 -42.50
N GLY A 46 -17.62 19.72 -41.79
CA GLY A 46 -17.34 20.36 -40.51
C GLY A 46 -17.23 19.38 -39.36
N ASP A 47 -16.08 18.97 -38.97
CA ASP A 47 -15.48 19.46 -37.75
C ASP A 47 -14.13 18.77 -37.47
N ALA A 48 -13.22 19.59 -37.14
CA ALA A 48 -11.94 19.51 -36.49
C ALA A 48 -11.42 18.14 -36.03
N THR A 49 -10.42 17.62 -36.73
CA THR A 49 -9.07 17.36 -36.23
C THR A 49 -8.97 16.55 -34.95
N ARG A 50 -8.86 15.26 -35.13
CA ARG A 50 -7.87 14.48 -34.39
C ARG A 50 -6.82 14.06 -35.41
N ASP A 51 -5.79 14.91 -35.55
CA ASP A 51 -4.57 14.56 -36.23
C ASP A 51 -3.89 13.42 -35.43
N VAL A 52 -4.19 12.18 -35.81
CA VAL A 52 -3.34 11.06 -35.46
C VAL A 52 -2.13 11.17 -36.36
N PHE A 53 -1.08 11.78 -35.85
CA PHE A 53 0.20 11.81 -36.50
C PHE A 53 0.77 10.38 -36.56
N VAL A 54 0.45 9.68 -37.63
CA VAL A 54 1.06 8.39 -37.98
C VAL A 54 2.43 8.72 -38.57
N LEU A 55 3.48 8.47 -37.80
CA LEU A 55 4.84 8.52 -38.32
C LEU A 55 5.00 7.42 -39.39
N PRO A 56 5.42 7.73 -40.62
CA PRO A 56 5.76 6.71 -41.60
C PRO A 56 6.98 5.94 -41.12
N ILE A 57 6.83 4.63 -41.01
CA ILE A 57 7.92 3.70 -40.76
C ILE A 57 8.74 3.59 -42.05
N GLY A 58 9.95 4.07 -41.99
CA GLY A 58 11.05 3.60 -42.81
C GLY A 58 11.26 4.28 -44.16
N ASP A 59 12.23 5.17 -44.20
CA ASP A 59 13.23 5.17 -45.30
C ASP A 59 14.60 5.55 -44.71
N SER A 60 15.48 4.58 -44.66
CA SER A 60 16.85 4.70 -44.11
C SER A 60 17.85 5.32 -45.07
N SER A 61 17.42 6.24 -45.91
CA SER A 61 18.30 6.78 -46.97
C SER A 61 18.25 8.31 -47.12
N MET A 62 18.02 9.05 -46.05
CA MET A 62 18.29 10.48 -46.05
C MET A 62 19.71 10.73 -45.49
N PRO A 63 20.63 11.30 -46.23
CA PRO A 63 21.91 11.73 -45.66
C PRO A 63 21.65 12.85 -44.66
N VAL A 64 22.04 12.62 -43.40
CA VAL A 64 22.04 13.64 -42.35
C VAL A 64 23.00 14.73 -42.80
N PRO A 65 22.62 16.02 -42.90
CA PRO A 65 23.56 17.10 -43.24
C PRO A 65 24.64 17.16 -42.18
N ASP A 66 25.89 17.12 -42.65
CA ASP A 66 27.07 17.21 -41.80
C ASP A 66 27.03 18.54 -41.05
N GLY A 67 26.87 18.47 -39.70
CA GLY A 67 26.77 19.65 -38.84
C GLY A 67 25.47 19.82 -38.05
N ALA A 68 24.50 18.94 -38.22
CA ALA A 68 23.36 18.91 -37.30
C ALA A 68 23.82 18.39 -35.93
N VAL A 69 24.13 19.29 -35.02
CA VAL A 69 24.24 18.96 -33.62
C VAL A 69 22.81 18.59 -33.17
N LEU A 70 22.54 17.29 -33.06
CA LEU A 70 21.35 16.83 -32.37
C LEU A 70 21.37 17.48 -30.98
N PRO A 71 20.27 18.05 -30.50
CA PRO A 71 20.20 18.44 -29.10
C PRO A 71 20.63 17.24 -28.27
N PRO A 72 21.47 17.43 -27.24
CA PRO A 72 21.85 16.32 -26.37
C PRO A 72 20.59 15.58 -25.99
N ASP A 73 20.61 14.27 -26.19
CA ASP A 73 19.55 13.38 -25.75
C ASP A 73 19.35 13.65 -24.24
N ASP A 74 18.26 14.36 -23.90
CA ASP A 74 17.93 14.75 -22.55
C ASP A 74 17.38 13.54 -21.75
N SER A 75 17.86 12.37 -22.12
CA SER A 75 17.62 11.13 -21.43
C SER A 75 18.71 10.84 -20.42
N SER A 76 19.01 11.77 -19.51
CA SER A 76 19.55 11.43 -18.20
C SER A 76 20.08 12.64 -17.44
N THR A 77 19.22 13.52 -17.04
CA THR A 77 19.39 14.11 -15.73
C THR A 77 18.19 13.70 -14.87
N SER A 78 18.10 12.42 -14.56
CA SER A 78 17.56 12.06 -13.26
C SER A 78 18.55 12.67 -12.27
N GLY A 79 18.42 13.96 -12.03
CA GLY A 79 19.06 14.62 -10.91
C GLY A 79 18.79 13.74 -9.71
N GLY A 80 19.86 13.15 -9.14
CA GLY A 80 19.86 11.98 -8.27
C GLY A 80 18.87 12.06 -7.12
N CYS A 81 17.59 11.79 -7.40
CA CYS A 81 16.58 11.63 -6.37
C CYS A 81 16.81 10.27 -5.72
N THR A 82 17.07 10.28 -4.43
CA THR A 82 17.10 9.05 -3.63
C THR A 82 15.73 8.84 -3.04
N PRO A 83 15.03 7.75 -3.38
CA PRO A 83 13.73 7.46 -2.79
C PRO A 83 13.87 7.20 -1.29
N LYS A 84 12.92 7.71 -0.52
CA LYS A 84 12.77 7.42 0.91
C LYS A 84 11.36 6.88 1.15
N VAL A 85 11.23 5.87 1.98
CA VAL A 85 9.93 5.36 2.42
C VAL A 85 9.93 5.28 3.93
N VAL A 86 8.86 5.75 4.56
CA VAL A 86 8.68 5.67 6.00
C VAL A 86 7.31 5.07 6.34
N ILE A 87 7.20 4.45 7.50
CA ILE A 87 5.93 4.08 8.11
C ILE A 87 5.32 5.38 8.64
N ASN A 88 4.19 5.80 8.07
CA ASN A 88 3.58 7.10 8.34
C ASN A 88 2.44 7.05 9.35
N GLU A 89 1.60 6.00 9.31
CA GLU A 89 0.48 5.82 10.23
C GLU A 89 0.28 4.34 10.57
N LEU A 90 -0.06 4.07 11.84
CA LEU A 90 -0.40 2.74 12.34
C LEU A 90 -1.75 2.79 13.05
N LYS A 91 -2.65 1.87 12.69
CA LYS A 91 -3.85 1.55 13.43
C LYS A 91 -3.74 0.10 13.89
N THR A 92 -3.66 -0.11 15.20
CA THR A 92 -3.36 -1.43 15.80
C THR A 92 -4.56 -2.07 16.48
N ASP A 93 -5.73 -1.45 16.39
CA ASP A 93 -6.95 -1.90 17.04
C ASP A 93 -8.17 -1.53 16.18
N GLY A 94 -9.21 -2.31 16.28
CA GLY A 94 -10.46 -2.12 15.58
C GLY A 94 -11.53 -3.10 16.10
N THR A 95 -12.65 -3.20 15.40
CA THR A 95 -13.72 -4.15 15.74
C THR A 95 -13.29 -5.59 15.48
N THR A 96 -12.36 -5.77 14.53
CA THR A 96 -11.76 -7.05 14.15
C THR A 96 -10.28 -6.86 13.83
N ALA A 97 -9.52 -7.95 13.79
CA ALA A 97 -8.12 -7.92 13.34
C ALA A 97 -7.95 -7.44 11.88
N ASN A 98 -9.03 -7.43 11.09
CA ASN A 98 -9.01 -6.91 9.72
C ASN A 98 -9.06 -5.37 9.65
N ASP A 99 -9.32 -4.71 10.76
CA ASP A 99 -9.39 -3.25 10.84
C ASP A 99 -8.02 -2.61 11.14
N GLU A 100 -6.99 -3.43 11.29
CA GLU A 100 -5.61 -2.98 11.45
C GLU A 100 -5.07 -2.36 10.15
N MET A 101 -4.12 -1.44 10.28
CA MET A 101 -3.56 -0.73 9.14
C MET A 101 -2.10 -0.34 9.40
N VAL A 102 -1.27 -0.50 8.37
CA VAL A 102 0.05 0.13 8.25
C VAL A 102 0.01 1.01 7.00
N GLU A 103 0.32 2.27 7.16
CA GLU A 103 0.48 3.18 6.04
C GLU A 103 1.95 3.51 5.84
N LEU A 104 2.41 3.38 4.60
CA LEU A 104 3.70 3.86 4.14
C LEU A 104 3.53 5.18 3.41
N PHE A 105 4.52 6.05 3.51
CA PHE A 105 4.60 7.29 2.77
C PHE A 105 5.96 7.44 2.09
N ASN A 106 5.95 7.87 0.83
CA ASN A 106 7.13 8.26 0.09
C ASN A 106 7.23 9.80 0.04
N PRO A 107 8.02 10.45 0.90
CA PRO A 107 8.19 11.90 0.89
C PRO A 107 9.10 12.39 -0.26
N SER A 108 9.69 11.50 -1.05
CA SER A 108 10.66 11.84 -2.10
C SER A 108 9.99 12.40 -3.34
N ALA A 109 10.77 13.13 -4.14
CA ALA A 109 10.33 13.64 -5.44
C ALA A 109 10.31 12.57 -6.56
N CYS A 110 10.69 11.33 -6.28
CA CYS A 110 10.71 10.22 -7.23
C CYS A 110 9.96 8.99 -6.68
N PRO A 111 9.49 8.08 -7.55
CA PRO A 111 8.90 6.82 -7.12
C PRO A 111 9.89 5.98 -6.33
N ALA A 112 9.41 5.28 -5.32
CA ALA A 112 10.17 4.35 -4.49
C ALA A 112 9.80 2.90 -4.84
N PRO A 113 10.70 2.11 -5.46
CA PRO A 113 10.46 0.70 -5.68
C PRO A 113 10.50 -0.08 -4.36
N LEU A 114 9.58 -1.04 -4.21
CA LEU A 114 9.45 -1.87 -3.00
C LEU A 114 9.67 -3.37 -3.29
N ALA A 115 10.19 -3.72 -4.47
CA ALA A 115 10.36 -5.12 -4.86
C ALA A 115 11.10 -5.92 -3.78
N ASN A 116 10.45 -7.01 -3.29
CA ASN A 116 10.92 -7.90 -2.23
C ASN A 116 11.08 -7.29 -0.82
N TRP A 117 10.71 -6.04 -0.62
CA TRP A 117 10.65 -5.47 0.73
C TRP A 117 9.61 -6.20 1.58
N GLU A 118 9.71 -6.06 2.90
CA GLU A 118 8.79 -6.71 3.83
C GLU A 118 8.36 -5.76 4.95
N ILE A 119 7.07 -5.83 5.32
CA ILE A 119 6.58 -5.36 6.61
C ILE A 119 6.61 -6.53 7.58
N LYS A 120 7.17 -6.32 8.76
CA LYS A 120 7.19 -7.30 9.85
C LYS A 120 6.66 -6.72 11.15
N TYR A 121 5.99 -7.55 11.92
CA TYR A 121 5.53 -7.22 13.27
C TYR A 121 6.32 -7.99 14.32
N GLU A 122 6.71 -7.30 15.39
CA GLU A 122 7.23 -7.91 16.62
C GLU A 122 6.39 -7.53 17.82
N SER A 123 6.31 -8.45 18.78
CA SER A 123 5.69 -8.13 20.06
C SER A 123 6.48 -7.05 20.80
N ALA A 124 5.89 -6.46 21.83
CA ALA A 124 6.58 -5.47 22.67
C ALA A 124 7.83 -6.01 23.39
N ALA A 125 7.92 -7.32 23.57
CA ALA A 125 9.09 -7.99 24.15
C ALA A 125 10.14 -8.37 23.10
N GLY A 126 9.87 -8.14 21.83
CA GLY A 126 10.71 -8.60 20.72
C GLY A 126 10.40 -10.04 20.31
N GLY A 127 11.32 -10.61 19.55
CA GLY A 127 11.23 -12.00 19.06
C GLY A 127 11.55 -12.06 17.57
N THR A 128 11.35 -13.23 16.94
CA THR A 128 11.40 -13.32 15.48
C THR A 128 10.14 -12.68 14.91
N GLY A 129 10.31 -11.55 14.23
CA GLY A 129 9.20 -10.82 13.62
C GLY A 129 8.34 -11.72 12.73
N SER A 130 7.03 -11.69 12.94
CA SER A 130 6.07 -12.38 12.06
C SER A 130 5.89 -11.58 10.77
N ALA A 131 5.81 -12.29 9.62
CA ALA A 131 5.58 -11.65 8.34
C ALA A 131 4.21 -10.96 8.34
N GLY A 132 4.21 -9.65 8.10
CA GLY A 132 3.00 -8.88 7.80
C GLY A 132 2.69 -8.95 6.32
N HIS A 133 3.52 -8.29 5.51
CA HIS A 133 3.35 -8.23 4.06
C HIS A 133 4.70 -8.27 3.35
N LYS A 134 4.78 -9.01 2.23
CA LYS A 134 5.93 -8.99 1.33
C LYS A 134 5.52 -8.41 -0.02
N PHE A 135 6.24 -7.39 -0.44
CA PHE A 135 6.00 -6.72 -1.71
C PHE A 135 6.47 -7.55 -2.90
N ALA A 136 5.70 -7.56 -3.98
CA ALA A 136 6.04 -8.24 -5.22
C ALA A 136 7.02 -7.43 -6.08
N ALA A 137 7.61 -8.09 -7.09
CA ALA A 137 8.37 -7.40 -8.11
C ALA A 137 7.47 -6.41 -8.87
N GLY A 138 7.86 -5.14 -8.93
CA GLY A 138 7.08 -4.08 -9.56
C GLY A 138 6.23 -3.24 -8.60
N ASP A 139 6.07 -3.64 -7.33
CA ASP A 139 5.44 -2.78 -6.34
C ASP A 139 6.27 -1.53 -6.10
N MET A 140 5.59 -0.40 -6.02
CA MET A 140 6.22 0.91 -5.80
C MET A 140 5.25 1.89 -5.13
N ILE A 141 5.80 2.89 -4.47
CA ILE A 141 5.03 4.05 -4.02
C ILE A 141 5.43 5.24 -4.90
N ALA A 142 4.45 5.87 -5.56
CA ALA A 142 4.69 7.06 -6.37
C ALA A 142 5.29 8.19 -5.51
N SER A 143 5.90 9.18 -6.18
CA SER A 143 6.41 10.38 -5.51
C SER A 143 5.33 11.02 -4.65
N GLN A 144 5.66 11.40 -3.40
CA GLN A 144 4.79 12.11 -2.45
C GLN A 144 3.41 11.45 -2.27
N SER A 145 3.39 10.11 -2.25
CA SER A 145 2.16 9.31 -2.18
C SER A 145 2.18 8.35 -1.01
N TYR A 146 0.98 7.94 -0.62
CA TYR A 146 0.73 6.98 0.46
C TYR A 146 0.41 5.60 -0.10
N LEU A 147 0.76 4.56 0.65
CA LEU A 147 0.36 3.18 0.41
C LEU A 147 -0.21 2.59 1.69
N VAL A 148 -1.50 2.28 1.66
CA VAL A 148 -2.22 1.71 2.80
C VAL A 148 -2.23 0.20 2.70
N LEU A 149 -1.75 -0.47 3.74
CA LEU A 149 -1.75 -1.93 3.89
C LEU A 149 -2.73 -2.34 4.98
N THR A 150 -3.61 -3.29 4.67
CA THR A 150 -4.56 -3.87 5.61
C THR A 150 -4.50 -5.39 5.54
N PRO A 151 -4.83 -6.14 6.62
CA PRO A 151 -4.83 -7.59 6.59
C PRO A 151 -5.70 -8.16 5.46
N ALA A 152 -6.89 -7.59 5.26
CA ALA A 152 -7.84 -8.07 4.26
C ALA A 152 -7.35 -7.87 2.82
N ALA A 153 -6.76 -6.72 2.50
CA ALA A 153 -6.33 -6.39 1.14
C ALA A 153 -4.98 -7.01 0.77
N ASN A 154 -4.09 -7.19 1.75
CA ASN A 154 -2.70 -7.56 1.52
C ASN A 154 -2.36 -8.98 2.01
N ASN A 155 -3.36 -9.78 2.33
CA ASN A 155 -3.21 -11.15 2.85
C ASN A 155 -2.24 -11.22 4.06
N TRP A 156 -2.31 -10.23 4.92
CA TRP A 156 -1.47 -10.10 6.10
C TRP A 156 -2.12 -10.87 7.26
N THR A 157 -1.41 -11.84 7.80
CA THR A 157 -1.95 -12.75 8.82
C THR A 157 -1.52 -12.43 10.26
N ALA A 158 -0.56 -11.53 10.43
CA ALA A 158 -0.07 -11.16 11.75
C ALA A 158 -0.93 -10.06 12.34
N GLY A 159 -1.71 -10.38 13.38
CA GLY A 159 -2.38 -9.36 14.18
C GLY A 159 -1.38 -8.52 14.97
N MET A 160 -1.59 -7.20 15.01
CA MET A 160 -0.84 -6.30 15.89
C MET A 160 -1.49 -6.25 17.28
N ALA A 161 -0.70 -6.29 18.35
CA ALA A 161 -1.26 -6.09 19.69
C ALA A 161 -1.71 -4.62 19.84
N ALA A 162 -2.95 -4.42 20.29
CA ALA A 162 -3.56 -3.09 20.36
C ALA A 162 -2.75 -2.08 21.18
N ALA A 163 -2.21 -2.50 22.33
CA ALA A 163 -1.61 -1.58 23.30
C ALA A 163 -0.10 -1.32 23.07
N SER A 164 0.65 -2.30 22.58
CA SER A 164 2.10 -2.18 22.44
C SER A 164 2.68 -3.26 21.52
N GLY A 165 3.63 -2.86 20.69
CA GLY A 165 4.30 -3.72 19.71
C GLY A 165 5.28 -2.92 18.85
N GLN A 166 5.75 -3.53 17.78
CA GLN A 166 6.71 -2.93 16.87
C GLN A 166 6.43 -3.36 15.43
N ILE A 167 6.59 -2.43 14.50
CA ILE A 167 6.53 -2.68 13.05
C ILE A 167 7.86 -2.28 12.45
N GLY A 168 8.43 -3.13 11.61
CA GLY A 168 9.61 -2.85 10.80
C GLY A 168 9.28 -2.89 9.31
N LEU A 169 9.82 -1.93 8.58
CA LEU A 169 9.92 -1.94 7.12
C LEU A 169 11.34 -2.37 6.77
N LEU A 170 11.49 -3.50 6.11
CA LEU A 170 12.77 -4.07 5.72
C LEU A 170 12.92 -4.03 4.20
N ASP A 171 14.12 -3.75 3.72
CA ASP A 171 14.43 -3.82 2.29
C ASP A 171 14.59 -5.27 1.78
N ASP A 172 14.93 -5.43 0.51
CA ASP A 172 15.13 -6.73 -0.16
C ASP A 172 16.32 -7.53 0.37
N THR A 173 17.23 -6.88 1.13
CA THR A 173 18.34 -7.55 1.82
C THR A 173 17.99 -7.95 3.26
N GLY A 174 16.82 -7.54 3.75
CA GLY A 174 16.40 -7.73 5.14
C GLY A 174 16.94 -6.66 6.09
N THR A 175 17.51 -5.57 5.58
CA THR A 175 17.95 -4.43 6.38
C THR A 175 16.76 -3.57 6.77
N LEU A 176 16.71 -3.13 8.04
CA LEU A 176 15.69 -2.22 8.54
C LEU A 176 15.83 -0.85 7.87
N VAL A 177 14.78 -0.42 7.19
CA VAL A 177 14.67 0.89 6.54
C VAL A 177 14.00 1.90 7.45
N ASP A 178 12.96 1.48 8.15
CA ASP A 178 12.22 2.29 9.12
C ASP A 178 11.56 1.37 10.16
N GLY A 179 11.46 1.83 11.39
CA GLY A 179 10.92 1.06 12.49
C GLY A 179 10.07 1.88 13.44
N VAL A 180 8.94 1.33 13.87
CA VAL A 180 8.02 2.00 14.78
C VAL A 180 7.67 1.10 15.96
N GLY A 181 8.20 1.44 17.14
CA GLY A 181 7.72 0.90 18.41
C GLY A 181 6.62 1.77 19.00
N TYR A 182 5.57 1.15 19.53
CA TYR A 182 4.47 1.86 20.18
C TYR A 182 4.09 1.22 21.51
N GLY A 183 3.59 2.04 22.43
CA GLY A 183 3.23 1.62 23.78
C GLY A 183 4.45 1.30 24.65
N THR A 184 4.38 0.25 25.45
CA THR A 184 5.48 -0.18 26.33
C THR A 184 6.29 -1.28 25.66
N VAL A 185 7.39 -0.90 25.00
CA VAL A 185 8.30 -1.82 24.31
C VAL A 185 9.50 -2.10 25.23
N THR A 186 9.76 -3.39 25.48
CA THR A 186 10.83 -3.85 26.39
C THR A 186 11.99 -4.56 25.69
N GLY A 187 11.80 -4.98 24.44
CA GLY A 187 12.82 -5.66 23.62
C GLY A 187 12.50 -5.52 22.15
N GLY A 188 13.26 -6.21 21.26
CA GLY A 188 13.05 -6.20 19.81
C GLY A 188 13.87 -5.13 19.08
N ASP A 189 13.79 -5.18 17.73
CA ASP A 189 14.76 -4.51 16.86
C ASP A 189 14.14 -3.37 16.03
N TYR A 190 12.80 -3.17 16.08
CA TYR A 190 12.13 -2.20 15.23
C TYR A 190 11.77 -0.89 15.92
N ARG A 191 12.06 -0.77 17.20
CA ARG A 191 11.84 0.49 17.91
C ARG A 191 13.03 1.44 17.72
N GLU A 192 12.76 2.65 17.31
CA GLU A 192 13.74 3.74 17.23
C GLU A 192 13.76 4.52 18.55
N LYS A 193 14.87 4.42 19.26
CA LYS A 193 15.10 5.05 20.60
C LYS A 193 13.94 4.82 21.57
N THR A 194 12.99 5.73 21.64
CA THR A 194 11.85 5.66 22.55
C THR A 194 10.57 5.40 21.78
N ALA A 195 9.82 4.38 22.18
CA ALA A 195 8.54 4.05 21.55
C ALA A 195 7.56 5.23 21.59
N ALA A 196 6.75 5.34 20.56
CA ALA A 196 5.60 6.24 20.51
C ALA A 196 4.56 5.88 21.59
N THR A 197 3.71 6.83 21.96
CA THR A 197 2.51 6.52 22.73
C THR A 197 1.63 5.57 21.90
N GLY A 198 1.14 4.48 22.50
CA GLY A 198 0.21 3.57 21.79
C GLY A 198 -1.08 4.29 21.38
N PRO A 199 -1.74 3.86 20.29
CA PRO A 199 -3.00 4.46 19.87
C PRO A 199 -4.10 4.22 20.91
N ALA A 200 -5.10 5.09 20.95
CA ALA A 200 -6.36 4.80 21.64
C ALA A 200 -7.18 3.80 20.82
N SER A 201 -8.10 3.10 21.49
CA SER A 201 -8.99 2.14 20.80
C SER A 201 -9.74 2.79 19.64
N GLY A 202 -9.64 2.19 18.45
CA GLY A 202 -10.20 2.68 17.20
C GLY A 202 -9.46 3.84 16.56
N GLY A 203 -8.46 4.41 17.22
CA GLY A 203 -7.61 5.48 16.71
C GLY A 203 -6.32 4.95 16.06
N SER A 204 -5.41 5.87 15.78
CA SER A 204 -4.11 5.60 15.19
C SER A 204 -2.98 6.36 15.87
N ILE A 205 -1.75 6.03 15.52
CA ILE A 205 -0.58 6.89 15.69
C ILE A 205 -0.02 7.21 14.30
N GLY A 206 0.39 8.44 14.08
CA GLY A 206 0.93 8.87 12.80
C GLY A 206 2.02 9.90 12.96
N ARG A 207 2.93 9.99 11.97
CA ARG A 207 4.02 10.97 11.95
C ARG A 207 3.47 12.39 11.86
N SER A 208 4.05 13.29 12.62
CA SER A 208 3.70 14.70 12.65
C SER A 208 4.96 15.56 12.78
N PRO A 209 5.41 16.21 11.69
CA PRO A 209 4.83 16.23 10.32
C PRO A 209 4.93 14.89 9.57
N ASN A 210 4.06 14.71 8.56
CA ASN A 210 4.08 13.52 7.69
C ASN A 210 5.45 13.31 7.05
N GLY A 211 5.91 12.06 7.03
CA GLY A 211 7.19 11.66 6.41
C GLY A 211 8.44 12.14 7.13
N VAL A 212 8.31 12.91 8.22
CA VAL A 212 9.46 13.29 9.05
C VAL A 212 9.84 12.15 9.97
N ASP A 213 11.13 11.84 9.95
CA ASP A 213 11.73 10.76 10.70
C ASP A 213 13.03 11.25 11.33
N SER A 214 13.10 11.20 12.65
CA SER A 214 14.24 11.63 13.48
C SER A 214 14.90 10.47 14.22
N ASP A 215 14.62 9.23 13.83
CA ASP A 215 15.01 8.01 14.52
C ASP A 215 14.58 8.02 16.00
N ASN A 216 13.39 8.57 16.30
CA ASN A 216 12.81 8.58 17.64
C ASN A 216 11.28 8.58 17.59
N ASN A 217 10.69 7.40 17.69
CA ASN A 217 9.26 7.23 17.50
C ASN A 217 8.41 8.11 18.44
N LYS A 218 8.87 8.37 19.68
CA LYS A 218 8.16 9.24 20.61
C LYS A 218 8.02 10.68 20.12
N ASN A 219 9.05 11.18 19.42
CA ASN A 219 9.06 12.55 18.92
C ASN A 219 8.30 12.67 17.60
N ASP A 220 8.38 11.62 16.79
CA ASP A 220 7.88 11.62 15.42
C ASP A 220 6.38 11.33 15.33
N PHE A 221 5.84 10.56 16.27
CA PHE A 221 4.44 10.10 16.24
C PHE A 221 3.56 10.81 17.25
N LYS A 222 2.34 11.11 16.83
CA LYS A 222 1.22 11.58 17.66
C LYS A 222 0.04 10.60 17.59
N THR A 223 -0.84 10.67 18.58
CA THR A 223 -2.07 9.89 18.60
C THR A 223 -3.21 10.67 17.95
N TYR A 224 -4.01 9.98 17.14
CA TYR A 224 -5.19 10.50 16.47
C TYR A 224 -6.42 9.67 16.81
N ALA A 225 -7.54 10.33 17.10
CA ALA A 225 -8.81 9.65 17.39
C ALA A 225 -9.44 9.06 16.12
N THR A 226 -9.15 9.65 14.97
CA THR A 226 -9.62 9.20 13.66
C THR A 226 -8.41 8.99 12.76
N PRO A 227 -8.19 7.76 12.26
CA PRO A 227 -7.16 7.49 11.27
C PRO A 227 -7.40 8.26 9.96
N SER A 228 -6.32 8.52 9.21
CA SER A 228 -6.33 9.27 7.94
C SER A 228 -5.77 8.47 6.75
N PRO A 229 -6.23 7.24 6.49
CA PRO A 229 -5.63 6.37 5.49
C PRO A 229 -5.62 6.99 4.09
N GLY A 230 -4.44 6.96 3.44
CA GLY A 230 -4.23 7.51 2.11
C GLY A 230 -4.11 9.03 2.06
N ALA A 231 -3.98 9.68 3.22
CA ALA A 231 -3.91 11.13 3.33
C ALA A 231 -2.91 11.57 4.43
N ALA A 232 -2.59 12.86 4.44
CA ALA A 232 -1.76 13.43 5.50
C ALA A 232 -2.43 13.33 6.87
N ASN A 233 -1.67 12.96 7.89
CA ASN A 233 -2.10 13.04 9.29
C ASN A 233 -2.43 14.50 9.65
N PRO A 234 -3.45 14.77 10.46
CA PRO A 234 -3.86 16.12 10.84
C PRO A 234 -2.80 16.94 11.60
#